data_15ec3f5d0f7043299a921af45e12a4ba
#
_entry.id   15ec3f5d0f7043299a921af45e12a4ba
#
_cell.length_a   1.000
_cell.length_b   1.000
_cell.length_c   1.000
_cell.angle_alpha   90.00
_cell.angle_beta   90.00
_cell.angle_gamma   90.00
#
_symmetry.space_group_name_H-M   'P 1'
#
loop_
_entity.id
_entity.type
_entity.pdbx_description
1 polymer ?
#
loop_
_entity_poly.entity_id
_entity_poly.type
_entity_poly.pdbx_seq_one_letter_code
_entity_poly.pdbx_strand_id
1 'polypeptide(L)'
;MPSTSGSGEVPVRGKRADALRNQQTLLAAAAEVFVTSGVDAPIREIAARAGVGMGTIYRHFPTRADLVVAVYRHQVEACAEAGPSLLASAGSPLAALREWVGLFVDFLVTKHGLANAMQSDSSGFDALHAYFLDHLVPVCAQLLDAAVDAGEIRPGTQAYELMRGIGNLCIGRDSDPRYDPRRLVELLLQGLRRLPSS
;
A
#
# COMPACT_ATOMS: atom_id res chain seq x y z
N MET A 1 -10.61 -27.82 55.48
CA MET A 1 -9.58 -27.22 54.60
C MET A 1 -10.02 -27.42 53.17
N PRO A 2 -10.64 -26.44 52.47
CA PRO A 2 -10.87 -26.55 51.04
C PRO A 2 -9.72 -25.86 50.28
N SER A 3 -9.12 -26.64 49.38
CA SER A 3 -8.09 -26.22 48.45
C SER A 3 -8.75 -25.49 47.28
N THR A 4 -8.48 -24.21 47.15
CA THR A 4 -8.88 -23.37 46.02
C THR A 4 -7.87 -23.53 44.90
N SER A 5 -8.22 -24.28 43.85
CA SER A 5 -7.48 -24.31 42.59
C SER A 5 -7.86 -23.06 41.78
N GLY A 6 -6.98 -22.07 41.75
CA GLY A 6 -7.07 -20.93 40.85
C GLY A 6 -6.66 -21.33 39.44
N SER A 7 -7.62 -21.61 38.57
CA SER A 7 -7.39 -21.74 37.13
C SER A 7 -7.15 -20.36 36.54
N GLY A 8 -5.88 -20.03 36.25
CA GLY A 8 -5.52 -18.82 35.54
C GLY A 8 -6.02 -18.85 34.09
N GLU A 9 -7.15 -18.24 33.82
CA GLU A 9 -7.59 -17.91 32.46
C GLU A 9 -6.65 -16.87 31.85
N VAL A 10 -5.73 -17.31 31.01
CA VAL A 10 -4.92 -16.41 30.18
C VAL A 10 -5.86 -15.73 29.16
N PRO A 11 -5.91 -14.41 29.10
CA PRO A 11 -6.96 -13.70 28.38
C PRO A 11 -6.90 -14.00 26.88
N VAL A 12 -7.98 -14.56 26.34
CA VAL A 12 -8.24 -14.83 24.91
C VAL A 12 -8.01 -13.57 24.03
N ARG A 13 -8.09 -12.38 24.62
CA ARG A 13 -7.88 -11.08 23.98
C ARG A 13 -6.41 -10.86 23.55
N GLY A 14 -5.41 -11.34 24.30
CA GLY A 14 -4.00 -11.23 23.94
C GLY A 14 -3.63 -12.09 22.73
N LYS A 15 -4.11 -13.31 22.68
CA LYS A 15 -3.84 -14.24 21.55
C LYS A 15 -4.40 -13.75 20.21
N ARG A 16 -5.58 -13.08 20.21
CA ARG A 16 -6.14 -12.49 18.99
C ARG A 16 -5.35 -11.29 18.51
N ALA A 17 -4.91 -10.42 19.42
CA ALA A 17 -4.07 -9.25 19.09
C ALA A 17 -2.71 -9.68 18.54
N ASP A 18 -2.11 -10.74 19.10
CA ASP A 18 -0.84 -11.30 18.61
C ASP A 18 -1.00 -11.94 17.23
N ALA A 19 -2.10 -12.66 16.98
CA ALA A 19 -2.39 -13.25 15.68
C ALA A 19 -2.58 -12.18 14.60
N LEU A 20 -3.29 -11.08 14.91
CA LEU A 20 -3.46 -9.94 14.00
C LEU A 20 -2.12 -9.26 13.68
N ARG A 21 -1.29 -8.99 14.70
CA ARG A 21 0.05 -8.42 14.49
C ARG A 21 0.93 -9.32 13.62
N ASN A 22 0.91 -10.62 13.87
CA ASN A 22 1.67 -11.58 13.07
C ASN A 22 1.19 -11.62 11.61
N GLN A 23 -0.12 -11.53 11.38
CA GLN A 23 -0.69 -11.46 10.04
C GLN A 23 -0.28 -10.15 9.34
N GLN A 24 -0.34 -9.00 10.01
CA GLN A 24 0.11 -7.72 9.46
C GLN A 24 1.60 -7.75 9.10
N THR A 25 2.45 -8.29 9.98
CA THR A 25 3.89 -8.46 9.72
C THR A 25 4.13 -9.35 8.48
N LEU A 26 3.36 -10.44 8.34
CA LEU A 26 3.45 -11.31 7.17
C LEU A 26 3.03 -10.58 5.88
N LEU A 27 1.93 -9.81 5.92
CA LEU A 27 1.45 -9.06 4.76
C LEU A 27 2.42 -7.93 4.37
N ALA A 28 3.02 -7.25 5.35
CA ALA A 28 4.06 -6.25 5.10
C ALA A 28 5.30 -6.87 4.42
N ALA A 29 5.78 -8.01 4.93
CA ALA A 29 6.90 -8.73 4.31
C ALA A 29 6.57 -9.21 2.88
N ALA A 30 5.33 -9.67 2.65
CA ALA A 30 4.88 -10.06 1.32
C ALA A 30 4.81 -8.86 0.36
N ALA A 31 4.36 -7.70 0.83
CA ALA A 31 4.34 -6.46 0.05
C ALA A 31 5.75 -6.04 -0.39
N GLU A 32 6.74 -6.08 0.52
CA GLU A 32 8.13 -5.77 0.19
C GLU A 32 8.70 -6.73 -0.88
N VAL A 33 8.42 -8.03 -0.77
CA VAL A 33 8.82 -9.02 -1.78
C VAL A 33 8.13 -8.75 -3.11
N PHE A 34 6.86 -8.39 -3.12
CA PHE A 34 6.15 -8.06 -4.37
C PHE A 34 6.71 -6.81 -5.05
N VAL A 35 7.13 -5.79 -4.30
CA VAL A 35 7.77 -4.59 -4.86
C VAL A 35 9.11 -4.92 -5.52
N THR A 36 9.89 -5.86 -4.96
CA THR A 36 11.24 -6.19 -5.44
C THR A 36 11.26 -7.29 -6.48
N SER A 37 10.45 -8.34 -6.31
CA SER A 37 10.48 -9.58 -7.10
C SER A 37 9.18 -9.84 -7.89
N GLY A 38 8.21 -8.92 -7.81
CA GLY A 38 6.90 -9.06 -8.44
C GLY A 38 5.94 -9.99 -7.69
N VAL A 39 4.66 -9.97 -8.08
CA VAL A 39 3.61 -10.76 -7.42
C VAL A 39 3.77 -12.27 -7.63
N ASP A 40 4.61 -12.70 -8.58
CA ASP A 40 4.91 -14.11 -8.86
C ASP A 40 6.11 -14.65 -8.06
N ALA A 41 6.70 -13.83 -7.18
CA ALA A 41 7.80 -14.23 -6.31
C ALA A 41 7.49 -15.54 -5.56
N PRO A 42 8.46 -16.46 -5.41
CA PRO A 42 8.23 -17.72 -4.71
C PRO A 42 7.79 -17.54 -3.26
N ILE A 43 6.81 -18.33 -2.80
CA ILE A 43 6.32 -18.28 -1.40
C ILE A 43 7.45 -18.46 -0.36
N ARG A 44 8.50 -19.22 -0.70
CA ARG A 44 9.67 -19.40 0.18
C ARG A 44 10.39 -18.06 0.47
N GLU A 45 10.41 -17.12 -0.50
CA GLU A 45 11.02 -15.80 -0.34
C GLU A 45 10.22 -14.96 0.65
N ILE A 46 8.88 -14.97 0.52
CA ILE A 46 7.98 -14.32 1.47
C ILE A 46 8.12 -14.94 2.86
N ALA A 47 8.17 -16.27 2.96
CA ALA A 47 8.34 -16.97 4.22
C ALA A 47 9.66 -16.61 4.93
N ALA A 48 10.76 -16.57 4.17
CA ALA A 48 12.07 -16.16 4.67
C ALA A 48 12.06 -14.69 5.14
N ARG A 49 11.45 -13.79 4.38
CA ARG A 49 11.35 -12.36 4.72
C ARG A 49 10.50 -12.12 5.98
N ALA A 50 9.38 -12.85 6.11
CA ALA A 50 8.48 -12.76 7.26
C ALA A 50 8.96 -13.53 8.49
N GLY A 51 10.00 -14.35 8.38
CA GLY A 51 10.47 -15.21 9.48
C GLY A 51 9.49 -16.32 9.88
N VAL A 52 8.66 -16.80 8.94
CA VAL A 52 7.65 -17.85 9.19
C VAL A 52 7.84 -19.06 8.29
N GLY A 53 7.26 -20.21 8.67
CA GLY A 53 7.21 -21.37 7.80
C GLY A 53 6.21 -21.20 6.66
N MET A 54 6.47 -21.79 5.46
CA MET A 54 5.53 -21.79 4.33
C MET A 54 4.15 -22.34 4.72
N GLY A 55 4.08 -23.36 5.59
CA GLY A 55 2.83 -23.92 6.10
C GLY A 55 1.98 -22.90 6.87
N THR A 56 2.60 -21.91 7.49
CA THR A 56 1.88 -20.81 8.14
C THR A 56 1.22 -19.92 7.11
N ILE A 57 1.91 -19.58 6.00
CA ILE A 57 1.36 -18.77 4.92
C ILE A 57 0.15 -19.49 4.29
N TYR A 58 0.28 -20.76 3.89
CA TYR A 58 -0.82 -21.53 3.28
C TYR A 58 -2.01 -21.76 4.20
N ARG A 59 -1.80 -21.74 5.53
CA ARG A 59 -2.90 -21.82 6.50
C ARG A 59 -3.75 -20.55 6.53
N HIS A 60 -3.13 -19.38 6.33
CA HIS A 60 -3.82 -18.08 6.26
C HIS A 60 -4.34 -17.76 4.86
N PHE A 61 -3.58 -18.15 3.83
CA PHE A 61 -3.84 -17.85 2.43
C PHE A 61 -3.71 -19.14 1.61
N PRO A 62 -4.80 -19.93 1.48
CA PRO A 62 -4.78 -21.22 0.81
C PRO A 62 -4.30 -21.15 -0.65
N THR A 63 -4.62 -20.07 -1.34
CA THR A 63 -4.19 -19.82 -2.72
C THR A 63 -3.29 -18.62 -2.82
N ARG A 64 -2.57 -18.50 -3.94
CA ARG A 64 -1.78 -17.30 -4.24
C ARG A 64 -2.69 -16.09 -4.43
N ALA A 65 -3.84 -16.24 -5.06
CA ALA A 65 -4.82 -15.17 -5.24
C ALA A 65 -5.28 -14.61 -3.89
N ASP A 66 -5.56 -15.47 -2.90
CA ASP A 66 -5.91 -15.03 -1.54
C ASP A 66 -4.82 -14.16 -0.91
N LEU A 67 -3.56 -14.56 -1.07
CA LEU A 67 -2.42 -13.78 -0.57
C LEU A 67 -2.30 -12.43 -1.29
N VAL A 68 -2.41 -12.40 -2.62
CA VAL A 68 -2.32 -11.17 -3.41
C VAL A 68 -3.43 -10.20 -3.04
N VAL A 69 -4.67 -10.68 -2.91
CA VAL A 69 -5.82 -9.87 -2.46
C VAL A 69 -5.61 -9.32 -1.05
N ALA A 70 -5.10 -10.14 -0.13
CA ALA A 70 -4.83 -9.71 1.24
C ALA A 70 -3.72 -8.66 1.31
N VAL A 71 -2.63 -8.84 0.54
CA VAL A 71 -1.54 -7.85 0.42
C VAL A 71 -2.05 -6.56 -0.20
N TYR A 72 -2.88 -6.64 -1.24
CA TYR A 72 -3.51 -5.48 -1.87
C TYR A 72 -4.29 -4.64 -0.85
N ARG A 73 -5.21 -5.29 -0.08
CA ARG A 73 -5.99 -4.59 0.94
C ARG A 73 -5.10 -3.98 2.02
N HIS A 74 -4.13 -4.73 2.52
CA HIS A 74 -3.18 -4.27 3.52
C HIS A 74 -2.40 -3.02 3.04
N GLN A 75 -1.95 -3.00 1.78
CA GLN A 75 -1.24 -1.85 1.23
C GLN A 75 -2.16 -0.63 1.03
N VAL A 76 -3.43 -0.83 0.64
CA VAL A 76 -4.41 0.27 0.56
C VAL A 76 -4.62 0.88 1.94
N GLU A 77 -4.84 0.05 2.97
CA GLU A 77 -5.01 0.52 4.35
C GLU A 77 -3.76 1.26 4.85
N ALA A 78 -2.57 0.70 4.63
CA ALA A 78 -1.30 1.33 5.02
C ALA A 78 -1.08 2.68 4.33
N CYS A 79 -1.37 2.79 3.03
CA CYS A 79 -1.31 4.07 2.30
C CYS A 79 -2.32 5.08 2.84
N ALA A 80 -3.53 4.64 3.19
CA ALA A 80 -4.54 5.53 3.75
C ALA A 80 -4.13 6.07 5.13
N GLU A 81 -3.62 5.22 6.00
CA GLU A 81 -3.14 5.59 7.34
C GLU A 81 -1.87 6.48 7.29
N ALA A 82 -1.02 6.28 6.27
CA ALA A 82 0.21 7.06 6.14
C ALA A 82 -0.05 8.55 5.84
N GLY A 83 -1.10 8.91 5.11
CA GLY A 83 -1.35 10.30 4.70
C GLY A 83 -1.38 11.30 5.85
N PRO A 84 -2.28 11.16 6.85
CA PRO A 84 -2.31 12.03 8.01
C PRO A 84 -1.02 12.02 8.82
N SER A 85 -0.37 10.87 8.94
CA SER A 85 0.90 10.72 9.67
C SER A 85 2.03 11.48 8.99
N LEU A 86 2.11 11.44 7.67
CA LEU A 86 3.09 12.19 6.87
C LEU A 86 2.84 13.69 6.95
N LEU A 87 1.58 14.15 6.89
CA LEU A 87 1.26 15.57 7.10
C LEU A 87 1.71 16.10 8.46
N ALA A 88 1.68 15.25 9.49
CA ALA A 88 2.10 15.63 10.84
C ALA A 88 3.62 15.60 11.03
N SER A 89 4.36 14.81 10.26
CA SER A 89 5.79 14.54 10.51
C SER A 89 6.74 15.05 9.42
N ALA A 90 6.28 15.23 8.18
CA ALA A 90 7.10 15.72 7.08
C ALA A 90 7.45 17.21 7.26
N GLY A 91 8.57 17.63 6.65
CA GLY A 91 9.04 19.00 6.70
C GLY A 91 8.12 20.03 6.00
N SER A 92 7.25 19.56 5.10
CA SER A 92 6.23 20.36 4.44
C SER A 92 5.12 19.47 3.84
N PRO A 93 3.92 20.03 3.55
CA PRO A 93 2.84 19.31 2.88
C PRO A 93 3.23 18.71 1.52
N LEU A 94 4.02 19.41 0.72
CA LEU A 94 4.55 18.86 -0.53
C LEU A 94 5.53 17.70 -0.29
N ALA A 95 6.34 17.77 0.76
CA ALA A 95 7.19 16.64 1.14
C ALA A 95 6.34 15.44 1.56
N ALA A 96 5.29 15.64 2.36
CA ALA A 96 4.32 14.60 2.72
C ALA A 96 3.66 13.96 1.48
N LEU A 97 3.21 14.78 0.52
CA LEU A 97 2.63 14.31 -0.74
C LEU A 97 3.65 13.45 -1.53
N ARG A 98 4.91 13.86 -1.61
CA ARG A 98 5.96 13.11 -2.32
C ARG A 98 6.24 11.76 -1.67
N GLU A 99 6.36 11.72 -0.35
CA GLU A 99 6.56 10.48 0.41
C GLU A 99 5.35 9.54 0.23
N TRP A 100 4.13 10.07 0.34
CA TRP A 100 2.90 9.31 0.12
C TRP A 100 2.81 8.75 -1.30
N VAL A 101 3.14 9.54 -2.32
CA VAL A 101 3.18 9.07 -3.72
C VAL A 101 4.21 7.94 -3.90
N GLY A 102 5.32 7.96 -3.15
CA GLY A 102 6.27 6.84 -3.12
C GLY A 102 5.61 5.54 -2.69
N LEU A 103 4.84 5.55 -1.59
CA LEU A 103 4.08 4.39 -1.12
C LEU A 103 3.01 3.95 -2.13
N PHE A 104 2.35 4.91 -2.75
CA PHE A 104 1.36 4.64 -3.78
C PHE A 104 1.97 3.96 -5.02
N VAL A 105 3.15 4.38 -5.47
CA VAL A 105 3.88 3.74 -6.57
C VAL A 105 4.27 2.30 -6.21
N ASP A 106 4.69 2.03 -4.97
CA ASP A 106 4.98 0.66 -4.51
C ASP A 106 3.73 -0.22 -4.52
N PHE A 107 2.60 0.32 -4.06
CA PHE A 107 1.31 -0.36 -4.13
C PHE A 107 0.89 -0.71 -5.58
N LEU A 108 1.19 0.14 -6.58
CA LEU A 108 0.82 -0.11 -7.97
C LEU A 108 1.43 -1.39 -8.55
N VAL A 109 2.56 -1.86 -8.02
CA VAL A 109 3.15 -3.17 -8.40
C VAL A 109 2.18 -4.30 -8.07
N THR A 110 1.67 -4.31 -6.83
CA THR A 110 0.66 -5.31 -6.41
C THR A 110 -0.64 -5.16 -7.19
N LYS A 111 -1.08 -3.93 -7.42
CA LYS A 111 -2.31 -3.64 -8.18
C LYS A 111 -2.25 -4.17 -9.61
N HIS A 112 -1.14 -3.99 -10.31
CA HIS A 112 -0.98 -4.49 -11.68
C HIS A 112 -0.91 -6.03 -11.71
N GLY A 113 -0.24 -6.64 -10.73
CA GLY A 113 -0.19 -8.10 -10.60
C GLY A 113 -1.53 -8.73 -10.21
N LEU A 114 -2.40 -8.00 -9.50
CA LEU A 114 -3.73 -8.46 -9.11
C LEU A 114 -4.59 -8.82 -10.34
N ALA A 115 -4.53 -8.02 -11.41
CA ALA A 115 -5.28 -8.28 -12.64
C ALA A 115 -4.91 -9.65 -13.24
N ASN A 116 -3.63 -10.03 -13.19
CA ASN A 116 -3.17 -11.34 -13.67
C ASN A 116 -3.61 -12.48 -12.73
N ALA A 117 -3.60 -12.25 -11.41
CA ALA A 117 -4.00 -13.25 -10.44
C ALA A 117 -5.51 -13.52 -10.41
N MET A 118 -6.33 -12.55 -10.83
CA MET A 118 -7.80 -12.60 -10.81
C MET A 118 -8.43 -12.71 -12.23
N GLN A 119 -7.73 -13.27 -13.20
CA GLN A 119 -8.17 -13.35 -14.62
C GLN A 119 -9.60 -13.88 -14.84
N SER A 120 -10.18 -14.60 -13.88
CA SER A 120 -11.49 -15.24 -13.97
C SER A 120 -12.59 -14.54 -13.16
N ASP A 121 -12.27 -13.49 -12.38
CA ASP A 121 -13.22 -12.82 -11.47
C ASP A 121 -13.21 -11.30 -11.68
N SER A 122 -13.93 -10.85 -12.73
CA SER A 122 -14.06 -9.42 -13.02
C SER A 122 -14.83 -8.65 -11.93
N SER A 123 -15.83 -9.28 -11.31
CA SER A 123 -16.65 -8.62 -10.28
C SER A 123 -15.87 -8.40 -8.98
N GLY A 124 -15.03 -9.35 -8.60
CA GLY A 124 -14.11 -9.22 -7.47
C GLY A 124 -13.06 -8.13 -7.71
N PHE A 125 -12.55 -8.04 -8.94
CA PHE A 125 -11.60 -6.98 -9.32
C PHE A 125 -12.23 -5.59 -9.24
N ASP A 126 -13.46 -5.41 -9.76
CA ASP A 126 -14.18 -4.13 -9.71
C ASP A 126 -14.44 -3.68 -8.26
N ALA A 127 -14.84 -4.61 -7.39
CA ALA A 127 -15.03 -4.32 -5.97
C ALA A 127 -13.73 -3.90 -5.26
N LEU A 128 -12.59 -4.53 -5.58
CA LEU A 128 -11.29 -4.12 -5.06
C LEU A 128 -10.83 -2.79 -5.64
N HIS A 129 -11.16 -2.49 -6.90
CA HIS A 129 -10.86 -1.19 -7.49
C HIS A 129 -11.68 -0.06 -6.85
N ALA A 130 -12.98 -0.28 -6.60
CA ALA A 130 -13.81 0.66 -5.86
C ALA A 130 -13.26 0.89 -4.44
N TYR A 131 -12.92 -0.19 -3.73
CA TYR A 131 -12.30 -0.11 -2.40
C TYR A 131 -11.03 0.76 -2.38
N PHE A 132 -10.16 0.60 -3.37
CA PHE A 132 -8.97 1.43 -3.54
C PHE A 132 -9.30 2.90 -3.74
N LEU A 133 -10.25 3.23 -4.62
CA LEU A 133 -10.65 4.62 -4.89
C LEU A 133 -11.24 5.27 -3.64
N ASP A 134 -12.14 4.58 -2.94
CA ASP A 134 -12.82 5.08 -1.76
C ASP A 134 -11.84 5.40 -0.61
N HIS A 135 -10.73 4.68 -0.52
CA HIS A 135 -9.75 4.86 0.56
C HIS A 135 -8.65 5.86 0.19
N LEU A 136 -8.12 5.84 -1.03
CA LEU A 136 -6.92 6.61 -1.36
C LEU A 136 -7.20 7.96 -2.02
N VAL A 137 -8.30 8.12 -2.76
CA VAL A 137 -8.63 9.43 -3.36
C VAL A 137 -8.82 10.52 -2.32
N PRO A 138 -9.55 10.31 -1.20
CA PRO A 138 -9.70 11.31 -0.16
C PRO A 138 -8.36 11.69 0.50
N VAL A 139 -7.47 10.73 0.72
CA VAL A 139 -6.15 10.98 1.31
C VAL A 139 -5.27 11.80 0.37
N CYS A 140 -5.25 11.47 -0.93
CA CYS A 140 -4.54 12.25 -1.93
C CYS A 140 -5.08 13.68 -2.01
N ALA A 141 -6.41 13.87 -1.95
CA ALA A 141 -7.04 15.19 -1.92
C ALA A 141 -6.59 16.00 -0.71
N GLN A 142 -6.61 15.41 0.48
CA GLN A 142 -6.15 16.07 1.71
C GLN A 142 -4.68 16.54 1.62
N LEU A 143 -3.80 15.71 1.04
CA LEU A 143 -2.38 16.05 0.84
C LEU A 143 -2.21 17.19 -0.18
N LEU A 144 -2.97 17.14 -1.27
CA LEU A 144 -2.98 18.23 -2.29
C LEU A 144 -3.49 19.54 -1.70
N ASP A 145 -4.62 19.52 -1.00
CA ASP A 145 -5.21 20.71 -0.39
C ASP A 145 -4.24 21.35 0.62
N ALA A 146 -3.62 20.55 1.47
CA ALA A 146 -2.61 21.03 2.41
C ALA A 146 -1.42 21.69 1.71
N ALA A 147 -0.95 21.13 0.57
CA ALA A 147 0.16 21.71 -0.19
C ALA A 147 -0.25 23.00 -0.95
N VAL A 148 -1.53 23.10 -1.38
CA VAL A 148 -2.10 24.33 -1.95
C VAL A 148 -2.21 25.41 -0.89
N ASP A 149 -2.75 25.09 0.29
CA ASP A 149 -2.92 26.02 1.41
C ASP A 149 -1.56 26.55 1.92
N ALA A 150 -0.53 25.72 1.90
CA ALA A 150 0.84 26.12 2.20
C ALA A 150 1.50 26.95 1.06
N GLY A 151 0.83 27.12 -0.08
CA GLY A 151 1.36 27.86 -1.23
C GLY A 151 2.49 27.15 -1.99
N GLU A 152 2.72 25.86 -1.75
CA GLU A 152 3.81 25.08 -2.33
C GLU A 152 3.50 24.60 -3.75
N ILE A 153 2.21 24.32 -4.04
CA ILE A 153 1.75 23.89 -5.36
C ILE A 153 0.64 24.82 -5.88
N ARG A 154 0.39 24.74 -7.19
CA ARG A 154 -0.72 25.45 -7.83
C ARG A 154 -2.04 24.73 -7.56
N PRO A 155 -3.15 25.46 -7.35
CA PRO A 155 -4.48 24.87 -7.24
C PRO A 155 -4.95 24.29 -8.58
N GLY A 156 -5.95 23.40 -8.52
CA GLY A 156 -6.68 22.89 -9.69
C GLY A 156 -6.37 21.43 -10.06
N THR A 157 -5.34 20.81 -9.46
CA THR A 157 -5.07 19.39 -9.69
C THR A 157 -6.05 18.53 -8.87
N GLN A 158 -6.81 17.68 -9.55
CA GLN A 158 -7.71 16.75 -8.89
C GLN A 158 -6.97 15.48 -8.44
N ALA A 159 -7.25 14.99 -7.22
CA ALA A 159 -6.61 13.81 -6.65
C ALA A 159 -6.71 12.58 -7.55
N TYR A 160 -7.90 12.32 -8.09
CA TYR A 160 -8.12 11.19 -9.01
C TYR A 160 -7.28 11.31 -10.30
N GLU A 161 -7.18 12.52 -10.87
CA GLU A 161 -6.39 12.77 -12.08
C GLU A 161 -4.90 12.54 -11.84
N LEU A 162 -4.38 13.05 -10.72
CA LEU A 162 -2.99 12.82 -10.31
C LEU A 162 -2.70 11.33 -10.14
N MET A 163 -3.52 10.64 -9.37
CA MET A 163 -3.36 9.20 -9.12
C MET A 163 -3.48 8.38 -10.42
N ARG A 164 -4.40 8.75 -11.31
CA ARG A 164 -4.56 8.10 -12.62
C ARG A 164 -3.33 8.34 -13.51
N GLY A 165 -2.80 9.56 -13.52
CA GLY A 165 -1.58 9.91 -14.25
C GLY A 165 -0.39 9.09 -13.77
N ILE A 166 -0.18 9.01 -12.46
CA ILE A 166 0.87 8.19 -11.83
C ILE A 166 0.68 6.71 -12.20
N GLY A 167 -0.56 6.19 -12.11
CA GLY A 167 -0.86 4.81 -12.48
C GLY A 167 -0.48 4.50 -13.92
N ASN A 168 -0.79 5.39 -14.85
CA ASN A 168 -0.45 5.24 -16.27
C ASN A 168 1.08 5.27 -16.52
N LEU A 169 1.82 6.12 -15.79
CA LEU A 169 3.28 6.15 -15.85
C LEU A 169 3.92 4.85 -15.31
N CYS A 170 3.26 4.12 -14.44
CA CYS A 170 3.76 2.87 -13.87
C CYS A 170 3.44 1.62 -14.71
N ILE A 171 2.64 1.74 -15.79
CA ILE A 171 2.37 0.65 -16.72
C ILE A 171 3.61 0.38 -17.58
N GLY A 172 3.96 -0.92 -17.78
CA GLY A 172 5.09 -1.30 -18.64
C GLY A 172 6.47 -1.17 -18.00
N ARG A 173 6.56 -0.94 -16.70
CA ARG A 173 7.81 -0.84 -15.95
C ARG A 173 8.77 -2.01 -16.19
N ASP A 174 8.23 -3.22 -16.33
CA ASP A 174 9.02 -4.45 -16.43
C ASP A 174 9.45 -4.79 -17.87
N SER A 175 9.00 -4.02 -18.88
CA SER A 175 9.24 -4.30 -20.29
C SER A 175 10.44 -3.56 -20.90
N ASP A 176 10.88 -2.45 -20.32
CA ASP A 176 12.04 -1.68 -20.81
C ASP A 176 12.90 -1.18 -19.64
N PRO A 177 14.14 -1.70 -19.47
CA PRO A 177 15.05 -1.29 -18.40
C PRO A 177 15.50 0.18 -18.48
N ARG A 178 15.27 0.85 -19.60
CA ARG A 178 15.55 2.30 -19.76
C ARG A 178 14.40 3.17 -19.25
N TYR A 179 13.26 2.58 -18.93
CA TYR A 179 12.07 3.27 -18.47
C TYR A 179 12.06 3.33 -16.93
N ASP A 180 12.18 4.53 -16.37
CA ASP A 180 12.11 4.77 -14.93
C ASP A 180 10.83 5.54 -14.57
N PRO A 181 9.76 4.85 -14.16
CA PRO A 181 8.51 5.50 -13.79
C PRO A 181 8.64 6.41 -12.57
N ARG A 182 9.54 6.11 -11.61
CA ARG A 182 9.73 6.95 -10.41
C ARG A 182 10.28 8.31 -10.78
N ARG A 183 11.24 8.35 -11.73
CA ARG A 183 11.77 9.60 -12.26
C ARG A 183 10.69 10.44 -12.95
N LEU A 184 9.80 9.80 -13.72
CA LEU A 184 8.71 10.50 -14.40
C LEU A 184 7.65 11.01 -13.42
N VAL A 185 7.33 10.23 -12.38
CA VAL A 185 6.45 10.65 -11.29
C VAL A 185 7.04 11.84 -10.54
N GLU A 186 8.35 11.84 -10.27
CA GLU A 186 9.02 12.97 -9.64
C GLU A 186 8.95 14.24 -10.52
N LEU A 187 9.16 14.13 -11.83
CA LEU A 187 8.98 15.25 -12.77
C LEU A 187 7.53 15.77 -12.78
N LEU A 188 6.54 14.85 -12.71
CA LEU A 188 5.13 15.21 -12.61
C LEU A 188 4.87 16.04 -11.33
N LEU A 189 5.36 15.58 -10.17
CA LEU A 189 5.20 16.29 -8.90
C LEU A 189 5.93 17.64 -8.89
N GLN A 190 7.11 17.72 -9.48
CA GLN A 190 7.81 19.00 -9.65
C GLN A 190 7.01 19.98 -10.51
N GLY A 191 6.31 19.50 -11.54
CA GLY A 191 5.41 20.28 -12.37
C GLY A 191 4.21 20.89 -11.63
N LEU A 192 3.83 20.36 -10.46
CA LEU A 192 2.77 20.94 -9.63
C LEU A 192 3.22 22.20 -8.87
N ARG A 193 4.53 22.37 -8.66
CA ARG A 193 5.08 23.44 -7.82
C ARG A 193 4.68 24.83 -8.35
N ARG A 194 4.43 25.71 -7.40
CA ARG A 194 4.28 27.13 -7.70
C ARG A 194 5.65 27.69 -8.09
N LEU A 195 5.74 28.33 -9.25
CA LEU A 195 6.95 29.05 -9.63
C LEU A 195 7.12 30.24 -8.68
N PRO A 196 8.35 30.56 -8.23
CA PRO A 196 8.58 31.77 -7.48
C PRO A 196 8.07 32.98 -8.32
N SER A 197 7.31 33.85 -7.68
CA SER A 197 6.91 35.11 -8.30
C SER A 197 8.18 35.90 -8.57
N SER A 198 8.42 36.26 -9.83
CA SER A 198 9.52 37.12 -10.25
C SER A 198 9.34 38.51 -9.68
#